data_ece96f661273aa37f270204dcc769894
#
_entry.id   ece96f661273aa37f270204dcc769894
#
_cell.length_a   1.000
_cell.length_b   1.000
_cell.length_c   1.000
_cell.angle_alpha   90.00
_cell.angle_beta   90.00
_cell.angle_gamma   90.00
#
_symmetry.space_group_name_H-M   'P 1'
#
loop_
_entity.id
_entity.type
_entity.pdbx_description
1 polymer ?
#
loop_
_entity_poly.entity_id
_entity_poly.type
_entity_poly.pdbx_seq_one_letter_code
_entity_poly.pdbx_strand_id
1 'polypeptide(L)'
;LWLGPRGGYTAATPRFAKKIEKGGNGYLNSDSMDICVGSEKYLQNLEKFLTDTCTEFDIQYLKLDGFCLKPCTNPKHDHITGGENDMYFVTEMWQRWIDLFTRLRESRAKDNKPLWINMTCYVNPSPWWLQYVNSVWLQNSMDIGFAKNLEQQAQVDAEITYRDSMYYDFMCTRALQFPAKNIYNHEPIYGNTAKVEYTDEEFEKFLFWNACRGQAFNELYLSYNKMNSAKWRILARMLRWQKANHHILKNAMLLGGDPAENNIYAYAAWTKAGEGIIALRNPTDEKTDLTLTLNKLMGCPENLRAVKCYNVYNTTGADSLDLFSYGDKMQITLAPFEMKIFQFGDRDNRCLAPENTNDFTLSFT
;
A
#
# COMPACT_ATOMS: atom_id res chain seq x y z
N LEU A 1 -0.25 -15.48 -1.21
CA LEU A 1 -1.57 -16.12 -1.34
C LEU A 1 -2.68 -15.13 -1.00
N TRP A 2 -3.68 -15.04 -1.85
CA TRP A 2 -4.89 -14.24 -1.65
C TRP A 2 -6.06 -15.17 -1.36
N LEU A 3 -6.79 -14.93 -0.27
CA LEU A 3 -7.93 -15.73 0.13
C LEU A 3 -8.98 -14.89 0.86
N GLY A 4 -10.25 -15.30 0.72
CA GLY A 4 -11.38 -14.73 1.47
C GLY A 4 -11.78 -15.64 2.63
N PRO A 5 -11.48 -15.26 3.89
CA PRO A 5 -11.77 -16.09 5.07
C PRO A 5 -13.26 -16.43 5.22
N ARG A 6 -14.14 -15.58 4.70
CA ARG A 6 -15.60 -15.80 4.72
C ARG A 6 -16.11 -16.73 3.62
N GLY A 7 -15.21 -17.23 2.78
CA GLY A 7 -15.56 -18.14 1.70
C GLY A 7 -15.86 -17.49 0.36
N GLY A 8 -15.38 -16.31 0.12
CA GLY A 8 -15.51 -15.54 -1.11
C GLY A 8 -15.95 -14.12 -0.89
N TYR A 9 -16.22 -13.41 -1.96
CA TYR A 9 -16.53 -12.00 -1.97
C TYR A 9 -17.86 -11.74 -2.71
N THR A 10 -18.68 -10.80 -2.17
CA THR A 10 -19.95 -10.41 -2.76
C THR A 10 -20.92 -11.57 -3.04
N ALA A 11 -21.42 -11.69 -4.28
CA ALA A 11 -22.41 -12.72 -4.69
C ALA A 11 -21.89 -14.17 -4.67
N ALA A 12 -20.56 -14.36 -4.64
CA ALA A 12 -19.97 -15.71 -4.59
C ALA A 12 -20.04 -16.32 -3.17
N THR A 13 -19.97 -15.48 -2.13
CA THR A 13 -19.97 -15.92 -0.72
C THR A 13 -21.18 -16.74 -0.34
N PRO A 14 -22.45 -16.33 -0.59
CA PRO A 14 -23.62 -17.12 -0.23
C PRO A 14 -23.67 -18.47 -0.95
N ARG A 15 -23.21 -18.53 -2.19
CA ARG A 15 -23.15 -19.77 -2.97
C ARG A 15 -22.14 -20.75 -2.40
N PHE A 16 -20.97 -20.25 -2.02
CA PHE A 16 -19.91 -21.03 -1.39
C PHE A 16 -20.32 -21.52 0.00
N ALA A 17 -20.86 -20.64 0.83
CA ALA A 17 -21.36 -20.98 2.16
C ALA A 17 -22.41 -22.09 2.11
N LYS A 18 -23.38 -22.00 1.20
CA LYS A 18 -24.38 -23.05 0.98
C LYS A 18 -23.76 -24.38 0.53
N LYS A 19 -22.70 -24.35 -0.28
CA LYS A 19 -21.99 -25.55 -0.72
C LYS A 19 -21.29 -26.24 0.45
N ILE A 20 -20.65 -25.49 1.31
CA ILE A 20 -19.98 -26.01 2.51
C ILE A 20 -21.00 -26.57 3.50
N GLU A 21 -22.12 -25.90 3.72
CA GLU A 21 -23.17 -26.35 4.63
C GLU A 21 -23.81 -27.66 4.18
N LYS A 22 -23.97 -27.88 2.86
CA LYS A 22 -24.42 -29.16 2.32
C LYS A 22 -23.48 -30.33 2.68
N GLY A 23 -22.19 -30.04 2.93
CA GLY A 23 -21.23 -31.00 3.47
C GLY A 23 -21.37 -31.27 4.96
N GLY A 24 -22.31 -30.61 5.65
CA GLY A 24 -22.58 -30.82 7.07
C GLY A 24 -21.48 -30.30 8.00
N ASN A 25 -20.67 -29.34 7.57
CA ASN A 25 -19.54 -28.83 8.36
C ASN A 25 -19.96 -27.87 9.48
N GLY A 26 -21.15 -27.29 9.41
CA GLY A 26 -21.68 -26.40 10.43
C GLY A 26 -20.94 -25.06 10.53
N TYR A 27 -20.40 -24.56 9.40
CA TYR A 27 -19.63 -23.31 9.38
C TYR A 27 -20.47 -22.07 9.07
N LEU A 28 -21.74 -22.26 8.68
CA LEU A 28 -22.56 -21.16 8.20
C LEU A 28 -22.91 -20.18 9.33
N ASN A 29 -22.67 -18.90 9.10
CA ASN A 29 -23.08 -17.84 10.01
C ASN A 29 -24.61 -17.84 10.19
N SER A 30 -25.11 -17.36 11.31
CA SER A 30 -26.54 -17.31 11.63
C SER A 30 -27.39 -16.55 10.61
N ASP A 31 -26.79 -15.61 9.87
CA ASP A 31 -27.47 -14.91 8.77
C ASP A 31 -27.54 -15.73 7.47
N SER A 32 -26.94 -16.92 7.44
CA SER A 32 -26.91 -17.84 6.29
C SER A 32 -26.26 -17.26 5.02
N MET A 33 -25.53 -16.15 5.13
CA MET A 33 -24.96 -15.48 3.97
C MET A 33 -23.49 -15.82 3.74
N ASP A 34 -22.72 -16.10 4.80
CA ASP A 34 -21.31 -16.40 4.73
C ASP A 34 -20.85 -17.38 5.85
N ILE A 35 -19.56 -17.68 5.87
CA ILE A 35 -18.95 -18.52 6.88
C ILE A 35 -18.80 -17.73 8.19
N CYS A 36 -19.06 -18.38 9.31
CA CYS A 36 -18.74 -17.87 10.62
C CYS A 36 -17.23 -17.94 10.86
N VAL A 37 -16.58 -16.80 10.78
CA VAL A 37 -15.11 -16.69 10.99
C VAL A 37 -14.72 -16.82 12.46
N GLY A 38 -15.68 -16.88 13.39
CA GLY A 38 -15.47 -17.15 14.82
C GLY A 38 -15.55 -18.64 15.20
N SER A 39 -16.01 -19.52 14.30
CA SER A 39 -16.10 -20.95 14.59
C SER A 39 -14.72 -21.58 14.78
N GLU A 40 -14.48 -22.19 15.94
CA GLU A 40 -13.21 -22.87 16.26
C GLU A 40 -12.90 -23.98 15.25
N LYS A 41 -13.91 -24.80 14.92
CA LYS A 41 -13.76 -25.87 13.93
C LYS A 41 -13.37 -25.33 12.55
N TYR A 42 -13.92 -24.19 12.14
CA TYR A 42 -13.54 -23.55 10.88
C TYR A 42 -12.10 -23.03 10.95
N LEU A 43 -11.75 -22.32 12.03
CA LEU A 43 -10.41 -21.75 12.21
C LEU A 43 -9.32 -22.81 12.25
N GLN A 44 -9.56 -23.96 12.91
CA GLN A 44 -8.62 -25.08 12.92
C GLN A 44 -8.36 -25.64 11.51
N ASN A 45 -9.41 -25.80 10.72
CA ASN A 45 -9.26 -26.26 9.33
C ASN A 45 -8.57 -25.21 8.46
N LEU A 46 -8.88 -23.93 8.64
CA LEU A 46 -8.21 -22.83 7.93
C LEU A 46 -6.73 -22.75 8.31
N GLU A 47 -6.42 -22.85 9.58
CA GLU A 47 -5.03 -22.84 10.07
C GLU A 47 -4.22 -23.99 9.47
N LYS A 48 -4.78 -25.21 9.50
CA LYS A 48 -4.13 -26.36 8.87
C LYS A 48 -3.88 -26.12 7.38
N PHE A 49 -4.90 -25.67 6.65
CA PHE A 49 -4.78 -25.37 5.23
C PHE A 49 -3.71 -24.32 4.96
N LEU A 50 -3.69 -23.23 5.72
CA LEU A 50 -2.72 -22.15 5.54
C LEU A 50 -1.30 -22.60 5.89
N THR A 51 -1.13 -23.36 6.96
CA THR A 51 0.18 -23.88 7.36
C THR A 51 0.75 -24.82 6.31
N ASP A 52 -0.05 -25.78 5.84
CA ASP A 52 0.36 -26.76 4.83
C ASP A 52 0.71 -26.02 3.51
N THR A 53 -0.16 -25.12 3.06
CA THR A 53 0.03 -24.38 1.80
C THR A 53 1.24 -23.44 1.87
N CYS A 54 1.41 -22.72 2.97
CA CYS A 54 2.56 -21.82 3.13
C CYS A 54 3.88 -22.58 3.16
N THR A 55 3.88 -23.81 3.70
CA THR A 55 5.07 -24.67 3.73
C THR A 55 5.35 -25.29 2.37
N GLU A 56 4.33 -25.88 1.74
CA GLU A 56 4.48 -26.57 0.45
C GLU A 56 4.93 -25.62 -0.67
N PHE A 57 4.37 -24.41 -0.73
CA PHE A 57 4.63 -23.45 -1.81
C PHE A 57 5.55 -22.29 -1.41
N ASP A 58 6.21 -22.37 -0.25
CA ASP A 58 7.05 -21.30 0.32
C ASP A 58 6.38 -19.91 0.32
N ILE A 59 5.12 -19.84 0.72
CA ILE A 59 4.36 -18.59 0.75
C ILE A 59 4.81 -17.72 1.90
N GLN A 60 5.20 -16.48 1.59
CA GLN A 60 5.67 -15.49 2.56
C GLN A 60 4.73 -14.28 2.65
N TYR A 61 3.64 -14.28 1.90
CA TYR A 61 2.65 -13.21 1.90
C TYR A 61 1.23 -13.77 1.85
N LEU A 62 0.41 -13.33 2.82
CA LEU A 62 -1.02 -13.62 2.87
C LEU A 62 -1.81 -12.32 2.75
N LYS A 63 -2.75 -12.27 1.80
CA LYS A 63 -3.79 -11.25 1.72
C LYS A 63 -5.11 -11.90 2.14
N LEU A 64 -5.64 -11.45 3.27
CA LEU A 64 -6.93 -11.87 3.80
C LEU A 64 -8.01 -10.89 3.33
N ASP A 65 -8.71 -11.23 2.26
CA ASP A 65 -9.71 -10.37 1.66
C ASP A 65 -11.11 -10.64 2.23
N GLY A 66 -11.83 -9.55 2.53
CA GLY A 66 -13.16 -9.65 3.11
C GLY A 66 -13.18 -10.17 4.55
N PHE A 67 -12.07 -10.03 5.28
CA PHE A 67 -12.04 -10.34 6.71
C PHE A 67 -12.97 -9.39 7.47
N CYS A 68 -13.85 -9.94 8.30
CA CYS A 68 -14.70 -9.14 9.19
C CYS A 68 -14.97 -9.89 10.50
N LEU A 69 -15.32 -9.10 11.52
CA LEU A 69 -15.70 -9.60 12.84
C LEU A 69 -17.22 -9.48 12.99
N LYS A 70 -17.94 -10.33 12.26
CA LYS A 70 -19.40 -10.33 12.21
C LYS A 70 -19.98 -11.21 13.30
N PRO A 71 -20.86 -10.71 14.16
CA PRO A 71 -21.53 -11.53 15.19
C PRO A 71 -22.27 -12.72 14.59
N CYS A 72 -22.36 -13.79 15.35
CA CYS A 72 -23.07 -14.99 14.97
C CYS A 72 -23.85 -15.58 16.15
N THR A 73 -25.14 -15.78 15.98
CA THR A 73 -26.02 -16.34 17.00
C THR A 73 -26.38 -17.81 16.76
N ASN A 74 -25.63 -18.49 15.89
CA ASN A 74 -25.87 -19.91 15.58
C ASN A 74 -25.56 -20.78 16.81
N PRO A 75 -26.56 -21.44 17.42
CA PRO A 75 -26.38 -22.21 18.68
C PRO A 75 -25.59 -23.52 18.46
N LYS A 76 -25.30 -23.89 17.24
CA LYS A 76 -24.49 -25.08 16.91
C LYS A 76 -22.99 -24.80 16.88
N HIS A 77 -22.61 -23.52 17.00
CA HIS A 77 -21.22 -23.13 17.04
C HIS A 77 -20.69 -23.17 18.47
N ASP A 78 -19.39 -23.30 18.59
CA ASP A 78 -18.65 -23.43 19.86
C ASP A 78 -18.24 -22.11 20.51
N HIS A 79 -18.59 -20.97 19.87
CA HIS A 79 -18.34 -19.63 20.41
C HIS A 79 -19.54 -19.12 21.21
N ILE A 80 -19.31 -18.07 22.00
CA ILE A 80 -20.40 -17.34 22.67
C ILE A 80 -21.36 -16.82 21.58
N THR A 81 -22.66 -16.98 21.78
CA THR A 81 -23.67 -16.43 20.90
C THR A 81 -24.06 -15.05 21.40
N GLY A 82 -23.93 -14.04 20.55
CA GLY A 82 -24.24 -12.66 20.89
C GLY A 82 -25.16 -12.01 19.89
N GLY A 83 -25.75 -10.89 20.26
CA GLY A 83 -26.52 -10.01 19.41
C GLY A 83 -25.63 -9.14 18.52
N GLU A 84 -26.22 -8.24 17.77
CA GLU A 84 -25.55 -7.37 16.79
C GLU A 84 -24.39 -6.54 17.37
N ASN A 85 -24.48 -6.14 18.63
CA ASN A 85 -23.48 -5.32 19.31
C ASN A 85 -22.81 -6.06 20.48
N ASP A 86 -22.75 -7.39 20.43
CA ASP A 86 -22.18 -8.17 21.52
C ASP A 86 -20.65 -8.09 21.50
N MET A 87 -20.12 -7.25 22.37
CA MET A 87 -18.68 -7.03 22.50
C MET A 87 -17.93 -8.26 23.03
N TYR A 88 -18.56 -9.10 23.82
CA TYR A 88 -17.93 -10.33 24.32
C TYR A 88 -17.69 -11.32 23.19
N PHE A 89 -18.67 -11.52 22.32
CA PHE A 89 -18.51 -12.34 21.12
C PHE A 89 -17.38 -11.79 20.22
N VAL A 90 -17.39 -10.49 19.94
CA VAL A 90 -16.39 -9.84 19.09
C VAL A 90 -14.99 -9.98 19.70
N THR A 91 -14.84 -9.83 21.02
CA THR A 91 -13.57 -9.98 21.73
C THR A 91 -13.03 -11.40 21.64
N GLU A 92 -13.88 -12.41 21.82
CA GLU A 92 -13.50 -13.83 21.67
C GLU A 92 -13.04 -14.12 20.24
N MET A 93 -13.76 -13.60 19.26
CA MET A 93 -13.41 -13.78 17.85
C MET A 93 -12.07 -13.11 17.49
N TRP A 94 -11.80 -11.93 18.03
CA TRP A 94 -10.49 -11.29 17.87
C TRP A 94 -9.38 -12.18 18.44
N GLN A 95 -9.56 -12.72 19.64
CA GLN A 95 -8.55 -13.57 20.25
C GLN A 95 -8.27 -14.81 19.41
N ARG A 96 -9.29 -15.48 18.92
CA ARG A 96 -9.13 -16.67 18.04
C ARG A 96 -8.33 -16.36 16.78
N TRP A 97 -8.59 -15.20 16.16
CA TRP A 97 -7.84 -14.76 14.97
C TRP A 97 -6.41 -14.34 15.29
N ILE A 98 -6.18 -13.68 16.42
CA ILE A 98 -4.84 -13.32 16.89
C ILE A 98 -4.02 -14.59 17.13
N ASP A 99 -4.60 -15.58 17.77
CA ASP A 99 -3.95 -16.87 18.03
C ASP A 99 -3.60 -17.59 16.72
N LEU A 100 -4.50 -17.57 15.75
CA LEU A 100 -4.24 -18.12 14.40
C LEU A 100 -3.06 -17.40 13.73
N PHE A 101 -3.05 -16.08 13.69
CA PHE A 101 -1.96 -15.30 13.09
C PHE A 101 -0.62 -15.56 13.79
N THR A 102 -0.65 -15.66 15.11
CA THR A 102 0.54 -15.95 15.91
C THR A 102 1.09 -17.33 15.57
N ARG A 103 0.27 -18.38 15.58
CA ARG A 103 0.70 -19.74 15.25
C ARG A 103 1.19 -19.88 13.81
N LEU A 104 0.56 -19.20 12.83
CA LEU A 104 1.03 -19.18 11.45
C LEU A 104 2.44 -18.58 11.34
N ARG A 105 2.68 -17.45 12.00
CA ARG A 105 4.01 -16.82 12.03
C ARG A 105 5.04 -17.68 12.72
N GLU A 106 4.71 -18.28 13.86
CA GLU A 106 5.60 -19.21 14.58
C GLU A 106 5.94 -20.42 13.73
N SER A 107 4.98 -20.97 12.99
CA SER A 107 5.20 -22.07 12.05
C SER A 107 6.24 -21.69 11.00
N ARG A 108 6.07 -20.54 10.35
CA ARG A 108 7.02 -20.08 9.31
C ARG A 108 8.38 -19.69 9.90
N ALA A 109 8.41 -19.14 11.11
CA ALA A 109 9.66 -18.78 11.78
C ALA A 109 10.55 -20.02 12.08
N LYS A 110 9.96 -21.20 12.31
CA LYS A 110 10.70 -22.47 12.46
C LYS A 110 11.52 -22.82 11.23
N ASP A 111 11.02 -22.44 10.05
CA ASP A 111 11.70 -22.62 8.77
C ASP A 111 12.62 -21.44 8.42
N ASN A 112 12.80 -20.49 9.35
CA ASN A 112 13.52 -19.22 9.13
C ASN A 112 12.93 -18.40 7.97
N LYS A 113 11.61 -18.43 7.79
CA LYS A 113 10.88 -17.71 6.73
C LYS A 113 10.01 -16.62 7.35
N PRO A 114 10.03 -15.38 6.81
CA PRO A 114 9.10 -14.35 7.23
C PRO A 114 7.69 -14.65 6.69
N LEU A 115 6.67 -14.17 7.40
CA LEU A 115 5.31 -14.16 6.89
C LEU A 115 4.71 -12.77 7.03
N TRP A 116 4.41 -12.14 5.90
CA TRP A 116 3.66 -10.90 5.85
C TRP A 116 2.17 -11.19 5.78
N ILE A 117 1.40 -10.65 6.71
CA ILE A 117 -0.05 -10.77 6.73
C ILE A 117 -0.65 -9.39 6.43
N ASN A 118 -1.40 -9.32 5.35
CA ASN A 118 -2.19 -8.15 4.97
C ASN A 118 -3.67 -8.42 5.23
N MET A 119 -4.30 -7.52 5.96
CA MET A 119 -5.70 -7.61 6.34
C MET A 119 -6.53 -6.62 5.53
N THR A 120 -7.14 -7.11 4.45
CA THR A 120 -8.14 -6.39 3.65
C THR A 120 -9.51 -6.66 4.27
N CYS A 121 -10.00 -5.75 5.08
CA CYS A 121 -11.11 -6.09 5.94
C CYS A 121 -12.05 -4.93 6.19
N TYR A 122 -13.19 -5.29 6.70
CA TYR A 122 -14.25 -4.40 7.17
C TYR A 122 -14.27 -4.33 8.70
N VAL A 123 -13.09 -4.30 9.32
CA VAL A 123 -12.93 -3.94 10.73
C VAL A 123 -12.50 -2.50 10.83
N ASN A 124 -12.85 -1.86 11.93
CA ASN A 124 -12.40 -0.49 12.17
C ASN A 124 -10.87 -0.44 12.15
N PRO A 125 -10.27 0.46 11.35
CA PRO A 125 -8.84 0.57 11.29
C PRO A 125 -8.30 1.07 12.64
N SER A 126 -7.40 0.28 13.23
CA SER A 126 -6.69 0.64 14.44
C SER A 126 -5.24 0.20 14.33
N PRO A 127 -4.26 1.04 14.67
CA PRO A 127 -2.84 0.66 14.70
C PRO A 127 -2.56 -0.50 15.64
N TRP A 128 -3.45 -0.80 16.58
CA TRP A 128 -3.40 -1.97 17.46
C TRP A 128 -3.24 -3.27 16.67
N TRP A 129 -3.88 -3.39 15.49
CA TRP A 129 -3.77 -4.55 14.62
C TRP A 129 -2.34 -4.81 14.12
N LEU A 130 -1.48 -3.79 14.09
CA LEU A 130 -0.09 -3.94 13.65
C LEU A 130 0.78 -4.79 14.61
N GLN A 131 0.26 -5.16 15.78
CA GLN A 131 0.87 -6.16 16.64
C GLN A 131 0.75 -7.56 16.04
N TYR A 132 -0.27 -7.82 15.23
CA TYR A 132 -0.65 -9.15 14.74
C TYR A 132 -0.60 -9.28 13.22
N VAL A 133 -0.79 -8.20 12.50
CA VAL A 133 -0.71 -8.14 11.03
C VAL A 133 0.33 -7.10 10.59
N ASN A 134 0.75 -7.15 9.33
CA ASN A 134 1.79 -6.24 8.83
C ASN A 134 1.22 -5.01 8.14
N SER A 135 0.03 -5.12 7.55
CA SER A 135 -0.63 -4.02 6.87
C SER A 135 -2.16 -4.15 6.91
N VAL A 136 -2.81 -3.01 6.79
CA VAL A 136 -4.26 -2.92 6.67
C VAL A 136 -4.64 -2.22 5.37
N TRP A 137 -5.82 -2.53 4.86
CA TRP A 137 -6.37 -1.88 3.67
C TRP A 137 -6.71 -0.41 3.94
N LEU A 138 -6.51 0.44 2.94
CA LEU A 138 -6.97 1.83 2.93
C LEU A 138 -8.51 1.86 2.78
N GLN A 139 -9.22 1.66 3.88
CA GLN A 139 -10.63 1.27 3.90
C GLN A 139 -11.62 2.37 3.48
N ASN A 140 -11.17 3.62 3.45
CA ASN A 140 -11.99 4.76 3.02
C ASN A 140 -11.96 4.98 1.51
N SER A 141 -11.32 4.09 0.73
CA SER A 141 -11.13 4.26 -0.71
C SER A 141 -11.75 3.14 -1.52
N MET A 142 -12.08 3.45 -2.77
CA MET A 142 -12.33 2.43 -3.79
C MET A 142 -11.01 1.86 -4.31
N ASP A 143 -11.06 0.68 -4.97
CA ASP A 143 -9.88 0.10 -5.64
C ASP A 143 -9.31 1.05 -6.69
N ILE A 144 -10.19 1.72 -7.41
CA ILE A 144 -9.88 2.68 -8.47
C ILE A 144 -10.77 3.90 -8.25
N GLY A 145 -10.21 5.10 -8.46
CA GLY A 145 -10.97 6.34 -8.41
C GLY A 145 -10.22 7.48 -9.10
N PHE A 146 -10.98 8.52 -9.44
CA PHE A 146 -10.50 9.70 -10.15
C PHE A 146 -11.12 10.95 -9.53
N ALA A 147 -10.30 11.77 -8.90
CA ALA A 147 -10.71 13.09 -8.45
C ALA A 147 -10.36 14.10 -9.53
N LYS A 148 -11.33 14.38 -10.41
CA LYS A 148 -11.18 15.37 -11.47
C LYS A 148 -11.71 16.71 -11.00
N ASN A 149 -10.83 17.49 -10.38
CA ASN A 149 -11.18 18.80 -9.82
C ASN A 149 -11.07 19.94 -10.84
N LEU A 150 -10.29 19.73 -11.91
CA LEU A 150 -9.97 20.73 -12.92
C LEU A 150 -10.28 20.19 -14.32
N GLU A 151 -10.76 21.05 -15.22
CA GLU A 151 -11.21 20.65 -16.55
C GLU A 151 -10.08 20.04 -17.40
N GLN A 152 -8.88 20.59 -17.31
CA GLN A 152 -7.72 20.18 -18.11
C GLN A 152 -6.88 19.09 -17.43
N GLN A 153 -7.33 18.54 -16.32
CA GLN A 153 -6.61 17.51 -15.59
C GLN A 153 -6.56 16.19 -16.38
N ALA A 154 -5.34 15.68 -16.61
CA ALA A 154 -5.16 14.37 -17.23
C ALA A 154 -5.69 13.24 -16.32
N GLN A 155 -6.07 12.11 -16.92
CA GLN A 155 -6.61 10.98 -16.15
C GLN A 155 -5.64 10.44 -15.10
N VAL A 156 -4.34 10.41 -15.42
CA VAL A 156 -3.29 10.00 -14.47
C VAL A 156 -3.23 10.94 -13.26
N ASP A 157 -3.38 12.23 -13.47
CA ASP A 157 -3.39 13.22 -12.39
C ASP A 157 -4.65 13.11 -11.53
N ALA A 158 -5.78 12.82 -12.14
CA ALA A 158 -7.04 12.58 -11.43
C ALA A 158 -6.97 11.32 -10.55
N GLU A 159 -6.31 10.24 -11.02
CA GLU A 159 -6.10 9.00 -10.27
C GLU A 159 -5.16 9.22 -9.09
N ILE A 160 -4.01 9.85 -9.32
CA ILE A 160 -3.06 10.20 -8.27
C ILE A 160 -3.71 11.09 -7.22
N THR A 161 -4.44 12.14 -7.63
CA THR A 161 -5.14 13.07 -6.73
C THR A 161 -6.16 12.33 -5.87
N TYR A 162 -6.98 11.46 -6.47
CA TYR A 162 -7.94 10.65 -5.74
C TYR A 162 -7.26 9.79 -4.66
N ARG A 163 -6.25 9.04 -5.04
CA ARG A 163 -5.58 8.13 -4.11
C ARG A 163 -4.94 8.87 -2.94
N ASP A 164 -4.26 9.97 -3.22
CA ASP A 164 -3.59 10.75 -2.18
C ASP A 164 -4.57 11.51 -1.29
N SER A 165 -5.72 11.92 -1.80
CA SER A 165 -6.81 12.46 -0.97
C SER A 165 -7.34 11.40 -0.01
N MET A 166 -7.44 10.13 -0.44
CA MET A 166 -7.83 9.04 0.46
C MET A 166 -6.78 8.77 1.54
N TYR A 167 -5.49 8.87 1.20
CA TYR A 167 -4.41 8.83 2.20
C TYR A 167 -4.48 10.01 3.16
N TYR A 168 -4.77 11.20 2.66
CA TYR A 168 -4.93 12.40 3.48
C TYR A 168 -6.12 12.25 4.45
N ASP A 169 -7.27 11.80 3.97
CA ASP A 169 -8.42 11.54 4.84
C ASP A 169 -8.08 10.49 5.92
N PHE A 170 -7.43 9.40 5.54
CA PHE A 170 -7.08 8.33 6.47
C PHE A 170 -6.07 8.77 7.54
N MET A 171 -4.99 9.43 7.13
CA MET A 171 -3.85 9.76 8.00
C MET A 171 -4.01 11.10 8.73
N CYS A 172 -4.61 12.09 8.08
CA CYS A 172 -4.69 13.47 8.57
C CYS A 172 -6.08 13.81 9.12
N THR A 173 -7.14 13.67 8.31
CA THR A 173 -8.51 14.04 8.72
C THR A 173 -9.03 13.12 9.82
N ARG A 174 -8.90 11.80 9.64
CA ARG A 174 -9.28 10.79 10.65
C ARG A 174 -8.20 10.54 11.68
N ALA A 175 -6.99 11.03 11.44
CA ALA A 175 -5.83 10.90 12.33
C ALA A 175 -5.55 9.45 12.77
N LEU A 176 -5.70 8.49 11.87
CA LEU A 176 -5.57 7.05 12.16
C LEU A 176 -4.11 6.58 12.24
N GLN A 177 -3.21 7.33 12.69
CA GLN A 177 -1.81 7.11 13.11
C GLN A 177 -1.09 5.84 12.57
N PHE A 178 -1.36 5.43 11.33
CA PHE A 178 -0.66 4.34 10.68
C PHE A 178 0.60 4.86 9.96
N PRO A 179 1.74 4.19 10.07
CA PRO A 179 2.85 4.44 9.16
C PRO A 179 2.44 4.10 7.72
N ALA A 180 2.82 4.92 6.75
CA ALA A 180 2.43 4.73 5.34
C ALA A 180 2.79 3.32 4.82
N LYS A 181 3.93 2.77 5.22
CA LYS A 181 4.36 1.40 4.86
C LYS A 181 3.41 0.29 5.31
N ASN A 182 2.59 0.54 6.31
CA ASN A 182 1.63 -0.42 6.86
C ASN A 182 0.20 -0.20 6.34
N ILE A 183 0.02 0.75 5.42
CA ILE A 183 -1.21 0.96 4.68
C ILE A 183 -1.08 0.27 3.33
N TYR A 184 -2.09 -0.49 2.95
CA TYR A 184 -2.14 -1.23 1.71
C TYR A 184 -3.26 -0.69 0.80
N ASN A 185 -2.99 -0.59 -0.47
CA ASN A 185 -3.96 -0.37 -1.53
C ASN A 185 -3.58 -1.21 -2.76
N HIS A 186 -4.45 -1.29 -3.78
CA HIS A 186 -4.19 -2.13 -4.97
C HIS A 186 -3.22 -1.50 -5.98
N GLU A 187 -2.76 -0.28 -5.76
CA GLU A 187 -1.87 0.36 -6.74
C GLU A 187 -0.46 -0.25 -6.76
N PRO A 188 0.17 -0.21 -7.93
CA PRO A 188 -0.34 0.38 -9.19
C PRO A 188 -1.36 -0.54 -9.88
N ILE A 189 -2.49 0.05 -10.32
CA ILE A 189 -3.50 -0.60 -11.15
C ILE A 189 -3.46 0.05 -12.54
N TYR A 190 -3.29 -0.74 -13.60
CA TYR A 190 -3.19 -0.22 -14.95
C TYR A 190 -3.83 -1.13 -15.99
N GLY A 191 -4.52 -0.54 -16.93
CA GLY A 191 -5.06 -1.22 -18.08
C GLY A 191 -6.54 -1.63 -17.93
N ASN A 192 -6.86 -2.89 -18.21
CA ASN A 192 -8.25 -3.35 -18.34
C ASN A 192 -9.07 -3.19 -17.05
N THR A 193 -8.47 -3.42 -15.89
CA THR A 193 -9.17 -3.29 -14.61
C THR A 193 -9.51 -1.83 -14.29
N ALA A 194 -8.55 -0.93 -14.45
CA ALA A 194 -8.74 0.50 -14.23
C ALA A 194 -9.43 1.19 -15.42
N LYS A 195 -9.52 0.51 -16.58
CA LYS A 195 -10.01 1.09 -17.84
C LYS A 195 -9.22 2.34 -18.25
N VAL A 196 -7.91 2.32 -17.98
CA VAL A 196 -6.98 3.41 -18.31
C VAL A 196 -5.96 2.96 -19.35
N GLU A 197 -5.50 3.91 -20.14
CA GLU A 197 -4.44 3.73 -21.11
C GLU A 197 -3.56 4.99 -21.10
N TYR A 198 -2.44 4.90 -20.42
CA TYR A 198 -1.50 6.00 -20.24
C TYR A 198 -0.43 6.01 -21.34
N THR A 199 0.07 7.19 -21.72
CA THR A 199 1.33 7.31 -22.44
C THR A 199 2.46 6.71 -21.61
N ASP A 200 3.66 6.56 -22.18
CA ASP A 200 4.79 6.04 -21.41
C ASP A 200 5.22 7.01 -20.32
N GLU A 201 5.13 8.33 -20.56
CA GLU A 201 5.41 9.39 -19.60
C GLU A 201 4.40 9.42 -18.45
N GLU A 202 3.09 9.29 -18.76
CA GLU A 202 2.04 9.22 -17.75
C GLU A 202 2.17 7.96 -16.90
N PHE A 203 2.51 6.82 -17.51
CA PHE A 203 2.76 5.57 -16.80
C PHE A 203 3.98 5.65 -15.89
N GLU A 204 5.06 6.31 -16.34
CA GLU A 204 6.24 6.60 -15.51
C GLU A 204 5.88 7.46 -14.32
N LYS A 205 5.18 8.58 -14.54
CA LYS A 205 4.69 9.48 -13.51
C LYS A 205 3.88 8.73 -12.45
N PHE A 206 2.92 7.92 -12.89
CA PHE A 206 2.07 7.12 -12.02
C PHE A 206 2.88 6.16 -11.14
N LEU A 207 3.81 5.40 -11.73
CA LEU A 207 4.60 4.43 -10.99
C LEU A 207 5.56 5.05 -9.99
N PHE A 208 6.31 6.10 -10.40
CA PHE A 208 7.27 6.74 -9.50
C PHE A 208 6.59 7.46 -8.35
N TRP A 209 5.44 8.08 -8.63
CA TRP A 209 4.66 8.71 -7.56
C TRP A 209 4.15 7.65 -6.56
N ASN A 210 3.62 6.54 -7.05
CA ASN A 210 3.17 5.46 -6.19
C ASN A 210 4.30 4.94 -5.27
N ALA A 211 5.50 4.78 -5.81
CA ALA A 211 6.67 4.34 -5.01
C ALA A 211 7.03 5.31 -3.88
N CYS A 212 6.80 6.62 -4.06
CA CYS A 212 7.12 7.65 -3.07
C CYS A 212 6.18 7.65 -1.85
N ARG A 213 5.00 7.01 -1.93
CA ARG A 213 4.10 6.84 -0.78
C ARG A 213 4.71 5.99 0.33
N GLY A 214 5.79 5.24 0.03
CA GLY A 214 6.52 4.45 1.01
C GLY A 214 5.85 3.13 1.39
N GLN A 215 4.90 2.66 0.59
CA GLN A 215 4.26 1.36 0.77
C GLN A 215 5.30 0.24 0.80
N ALA A 216 5.10 -0.74 1.69
CA ALA A 216 5.98 -1.90 1.77
C ALA A 216 5.71 -2.94 0.68
N PHE A 217 4.60 -2.83 -0.03
CA PHE A 217 4.15 -3.81 -1.01
C PHE A 217 3.48 -3.14 -2.22
N ASN A 218 3.80 -3.63 -3.42
CA ASN A 218 3.13 -3.27 -4.68
C ASN A 218 2.37 -4.48 -5.21
N GLU A 219 1.08 -4.36 -5.43
CA GLU A 219 0.27 -5.48 -5.91
C GLU A 219 0.41 -5.73 -7.42
N LEU A 220 0.79 -4.71 -8.18
CA LEU A 220 1.05 -4.78 -9.62
C LEU A 220 -0.15 -5.31 -10.43
N TYR A 221 -1.32 -4.73 -10.24
CA TYR A 221 -2.50 -5.02 -11.06
C TYR A 221 -2.33 -4.46 -12.48
N LEU A 222 -1.47 -5.08 -13.26
CA LEU A 222 -1.11 -4.62 -14.59
C LEU A 222 -1.68 -5.57 -15.65
N SER A 223 -2.42 -5.02 -16.61
CA SER A 223 -2.91 -5.80 -17.76
C SER A 223 -1.78 -5.95 -18.78
N TYR A 224 -1.18 -7.15 -18.84
CA TYR A 224 0.00 -7.41 -19.66
C TYR A 224 -0.17 -7.05 -21.15
N ASN A 225 -1.39 -7.19 -21.67
CA ASN A 225 -1.73 -6.83 -23.07
C ASN A 225 -1.74 -5.31 -23.33
N LYS A 226 -1.65 -4.49 -22.29
CA LYS A 226 -1.49 -3.02 -22.34
C LYS A 226 -0.05 -2.58 -22.08
N MET A 227 0.83 -3.52 -21.78
CA MET A 227 2.23 -3.27 -21.48
C MET A 227 3.08 -3.43 -22.74
N ASN A 228 3.64 -2.33 -23.23
CA ASN A 228 4.66 -2.33 -24.28
C ASN A 228 6.08 -2.47 -23.67
N SER A 229 7.11 -2.62 -24.52
CA SER A 229 8.48 -2.75 -24.07
C SER A 229 9.00 -1.55 -23.27
N ALA A 230 8.53 -0.34 -23.56
CA ALA A 230 8.89 0.86 -22.81
C ALA A 230 8.30 0.81 -21.39
N LYS A 231 7.01 0.50 -21.24
CA LYS A 231 6.34 0.35 -19.95
C LYS A 231 6.98 -0.74 -19.07
N TRP A 232 7.38 -1.87 -19.65
CA TRP A 232 8.11 -2.91 -18.91
C TRP A 232 9.46 -2.40 -18.39
N ARG A 233 10.20 -1.62 -19.19
CA ARG A 233 11.47 -1.00 -18.74
C ARG A 233 11.24 0.04 -17.64
N ILE A 234 10.21 0.87 -17.78
CA ILE A 234 9.82 1.86 -16.76
C ILE A 234 9.49 1.16 -15.43
N LEU A 235 8.66 0.11 -15.47
CA LEU A 235 8.32 -0.67 -14.28
C LEU A 235 9.58 -1.27 -13.63
N ALA A 236 10.44 -1.92 -14.40
CA ALA A 236 11.67 -2.52 -13.88
C ALA A 236 12.61 -1.48 -13.27
N ARG A 237 12.71 -0.27 -13.87
CA ARG A 237 13.48 0.86 -13.34
C ARG A 237 12.92 1.33 -12.01
N MET A 238 11.61 1.57 -11.95
CA MET A 238 10.93 1.97 -10.71
C MET A 238 11.13 0.96 -9.59
N LEU A 239 10.94 -0.34 -9.86
CA LEU A 239 11.12 -1.39 -8.85
C LEU A 239 12.55 -1.49 -8.33
N ARG A 240 13.56 -1.33 -9.21
CA ARG A 240 14.97 -1.27 -8.79
C ARG A 240 15.24 -0.05 -7.91
N TRP A 241 14.76 1.12 -8.31
CA TRP A 241 14.92 2.35 -7.54
C TRP A 241 14.21 2.24 -6.17
N GLN A 242 12.97 1.76 -6.13
CA GLN A 242 12.23 1.56 -4.90
C GLN A 242 12.94 0.56 -3.96
N LYS A 243 13.44 -0.55 -4.51
CA LYS A 243 14.20 -1.56 -3.75
C LYS A 243 15.48 -0.97 -3.15
N ALA A 244 16.25 -0.21 -3.94
CA ALA A 244 17.50 0.42 -3.49
C ALA A 244 17.25 1.46 -2.38
N ASN A 245 16.10 2.15 -2.43
CA ASN A 245 15.75 3.24 -1.52
C ASN A 245 14.70 2.86 -0.47
N HIS A 246 14.34 1.57 -0.37
CA HIS A 246 13.30 1.13 0.58
C HIS A 246 13.63 1.49 2.03
N HIS A 247 14.92 1.46 2.42
CA HIS A 247 15.37 1.83 3.77
C HIS A 247 15.06 3.30 4.12
N ILE A 248 14.91 4.17 3.13
CA ILE A 248 14.47 5.56 3.27
C ILE A 248 12.93 5.61 3.16
N LEU A 249 12.37 5.15 2.05
CA LEU A 249 10.95 5.26 1.69
C LEU A 249 10.00 4.68 2.75
N LYS A 250 10.41 3.63 3.46
CA LYS A 250 9.60 3.04 4.56
C LYS A 250 9.29 4.02 5.70
N ASN A 251 9.94 5.18 5.74
CA ASN A 251 9.71 6.23 6.73
C ASN A 251 8.88 7.40 6.15
N ALA A 252 8.23 7.21 5.01
CA ALA A 252 7.46 8.27 4.35
C ALA A 252 6.35 8.82 5.23
N MET A 253 6.23 10.14 5.22
CA MET A 253 5.20 10.92 5.88
C MET A 253 4.48 11.76 4.83
N LEU A 254 3.17 11.82 4.88
CA LEU A 254 2.37 12.73 4.06
C LEU A 254 2.37 14.12 4.70
N LEU A 255 2.66 15.15 3.92
CA LEU A 255 2.78 16.54 4.34
C LEU A 255 1.99 17.43 3.38
N GLY A 256 1.55 18.58 3.88
CA GLY A 256 0.77 19.54 3.11
C GLY A 256 -0.72 19.39 3.31
N GLY A 257 -1.52 19.81 2.34
CA GLY A 257 -2.98 19.78 2.39
C GLY A 257 -3.59 18.63 1.57
N ASP A 258 -4.93 18.57 1.56
CA ASP A 258 -5.66 17.62 0.73
C ASP A 258 -5.49 17.96 -0.76
N PRO A 259 -4.95 17.05 -1.58
CA PRO A 259 -4.83 17.28 -3.02
C PRO A 259 -6.17 17.42 -3.74
N ALA A 260 -7.26 16.86 -3.21
CA ALA A 260 -8.59 17.06 -3.78
C ALA A 260 -9.12 18.48 -3.58
N GLU A 261 -8.57 19.22 -2.61
CA GLU A 261 -8.81 20.64 -2.38
C GLU A 261 -7.75 21.53 -3.08
N ASN A 262 -7.05 21.00 -4.07
CA ASN A 262 -6.01 21.68 -4.85
C ASN A 262 -4.80 22.15 -4.01
N ASN A 263 -4.53 21.53 -2.87
CA ASN A 263 -3.39 21.88 -2.04
C ASN A 263 -2.10 21.19 -2.53
N ILE A 264 -1.00 21.94 -2.53
CA ILE A 264 0.35 21.37 -2.70
C ILE A 264 0.63 20.41 -1.53
N TYR A 265 1.21 19.25 -1.85
CA TYR A 265 1.53 18.24 -0.86
C TYR A 265 2.81 17.48 -1.20
N ALA A 266 3.29 16.72 -0.25
CA ALA A 266 4.54 15.96 -0.40
C ALA A 266 4.48 14.63 0.38
N TYR A 267 5.31 13.69 -0.07
CA TYR A 267 5.79 12.59 0.75
C TYR A 267 7.26 12.85 1.09
N ALA A 268 7.59 12.91 2.37
CA ALA A 268 8.96 13.09 2.83
C ALA A 268 9.38 11.88 3.68
N ALA A 269 10.54 11.33 3.40
CA ALA A 269 11.09 10.17 4.07
C ALA A 269 12.56 10.42 4.43
N TRP A 270 12.94 10.12 5.66
CA TRP A 270 14.30 10.32 6.15
C TRP A 270 14.79 9.13 6.98
N THR A 271 16.07 8.84 6.88
CA THR A 271 16.80 8.00 7.83
C THR A 271 17.42 8.85 8.93
N LYS A 272 17.73 8.25 10.05
CA LYS A 272 18.49 8.94 11.13
C LYS A 272 19.91 9.34 10.69
N ALA A 273 20.45 8.71 9.67
CA ALA A 273 21.77 9.02 9.10
C ALA A 273 21.77 10.22 8.15
N GLY A 274 20.60 10.78 7.81
CA GLY A 274 20.49 11.96 6.93
C GLY A 274 20.25 11.62 5.46
N GLU A 275 20.04 10.37 5.11
CA GLU A 275 19.53 10.03 3.77
C GLU A 275 18.05 10.36 3.70
N GLY A 276 17.61 11.03 2.64
CA GLY A 276 16.24 11.50 2.52
C GLY A 276 15.68 11.43 1.11
N ILE A 277 14.36 11.34 1.00
CA ILE A 277 13.60 11.50 -0.25
C ILE A 277 12.43 12.42 0.04
N ILE A 278 12.27 13.45 -0.80
CA ILE A 278 11.11 14.34 -0.78
C ILE A 278 10.48 14.32 -2.16
N ALA A 279 9.27 13.83 -2.24
CA ALA A 279 8.44 13.87 -3.44
C ALA A 279 7.37 14.95 -3.27
N LEU A 280 7.37 15.93 -4.15
CA LEU A 280 6.46 17.07 -4.17
C LEU A 280 5.54 16.99 -5.37
N ARG A 281 4.28 17.35 -5.19
CA ARG A 281 3.32 17.44 -6.29
C ARG A 281 2.47 18.71 -6.21
N ASN A 282 2.31 19.32 -7.38
CA ASN A 282 1.33 20.35 -7.64
C ASN A 282 0.08 19.68 -8.26
N PRO A 283 -1.07 19.62 -7.58
CA PRO A 283 -2.29 19.04 -8.15
C PRO A 283 -3.10 20.04 -8.98
N THR A 284 -2.59 21.29 -9.19
CA THR A 284 -3.33 22.37 -9.86
C THR A 284 -2.85 22.64 -11.29
N ASP A 285 -3.63 23.38 -12.04
CA ASP A 285 -3.32 23.86 -13.39
C ASP A 285 -2.56 25.21 -13.38
N GLU A 286 -2.14 25.68 -12.20
CA GLU A 286 -1.35 26.88 -12.04
C GLU A 286 0.08 26.58 -11.62
N LYS A 287 1.03 27.39 -12.14
CA LYS A 287 2.41 27.36 -11.66
C LYS A 287 2.49 27.86 -10.23
N THR A 288 3.23 27.17 -9.39
CA THR A 288 3.38 27.52 -7.97
C THR A 288 4.85 27.59 -7.56
N ASP A 289 5.21 28.69 -6.91
CA ASP A 289 6.51 28.84 -6.25
C ASP A 289 6.35 28.62 -4.75
N LEU A 290 7.21 27.78 -4.17
CA LEU A 290 7.17 27.45 -2.75
C LEU A 290 8.56 27.41 -2.13
N THR A 291 8.60 27.60 -0.82
CA THR A 291 9.82 27.44 -0.03
C THR A 291 9.67 26.26 0.92
N LEU A 292 10.50 25.25 0.77
CA LEU A 292 10.61 24.15 1.72
C LEU A 292 11.71 24.44 2.73
N THR A 293 11.42 24.30 4.01
CA THR A 293 12.43 24.34 5.07
C THR A 293 12.72 22.92 5.55
N LEU A 294 13.97 22.49 5.45
CA LEU A 294 14.42 21.17 5.91
C LEU A 294 14.47 21.12 7.43
N ASN A 295 13.40 20.73 8.07
CA ASN A 295 13.25 20.77 9.51
C ASN A 295 12.49 19.51 10.06
N LYS A 296 12.28 19.50 11.35
CA LYS A 296 11.59 18.42 12.06
C LYS A 296 10.18 18.15 11.55
N LEU A 297 9.47 19.15 11.04
CA LEU A 297 8.11 18.98 10.50
C LEU A 297 8.10 18.10 9.25
N MET A 298 9.22 18.09 8.52
CA MET A 298 9.44 17.20 7.37
C MET A 298 10.10 15.87 7.75
N GLY A 299 10.27 15.57 9.03
CA GLY A 299 11.02 14.41 9.51
C GLY A 299 12.53 14.50 9.28
N CYS A 300 13.03 15.66 8.82
CA CYS A 300 14.46 15.87 8.58
C CYS A 300 15.25 15.78 9.90
N PRO A 301 16.32 14.96 9.97
CA PRO A 301 17.10 14.82 11.19
C PRO A 301 17.93 16.06 11.48
N GLU A 302 17.98 16.47 12.75
CA GLU A 302 18.68 17.68 13.21
C GLU A 302 20.19 17.66 12.97
N ASN A 303 20.76 16.46 12.76
CA ASN A 303 22.19 16.27 12.45
C ASN A 303 22.52 16.33 10.96
N LEU A 304 21.57 16.65 10.09
CA LEU A 304 21.83 16.82 8.65
C LEU A 304 22.84 17.97 8.43
N ARG A 305 23.96 17.69 7.75
CA ARG A 305 25.01 18.68 7.46
C ARG A 305 25.59 18.49 6.07
N ALA A 306 25.48 19.52 5.24
CA ALA A 306 26.08 19.62 3.91
C ALA A 306 25.88 18.36 3.03
N VAL A 307 24.66 17.85 2.99
CA VAL A 307 24.31 16.64 2.24
C VAL A 307 23.93 17.01 0.82
N LYS A 308 24.42 16.27 -0.17
CA LYS A 308 24.07 16.45 -1.58
C LYS A 308 22.59 16.18 -1.81
N CYS A 309 21.99 16.98 -2.67
CA CYS A 309 20.62 16.78 -3.13
C CYS A 309 20.60 16.56 -4.64
N TYR A 310 19.82 15.59 -5.10
CA TYR A 310 19.66 15.23 -6.49
C TYR A 310 18.20 15.29 -6.90
N ASN A 311 17.88 15.77 -8.11
CA ASN A 311 16.58 15.58 -8.71
C ASN A 311 16.55 14.19 -9.35
N VAL A 312 15.78 13.27 -8.76
CA VAL A 312 15.73 11.85 -9.15
C VAL A 312 14.88 11.63 -10.40
N TYR A 313 13.85 12.43 -10.57
CA TYR A 313 12.87 12.25 -11.64
C TYR A 313 13.26 12.93 -12.96
N ASN A 314 14.33 13.71 -12.96
CA ASN A 314 14.87 14.29 -14.19
C ASN A 314 15.72 13.27 -14.93
N THR A 315 15.24 12.85 -16.12
CA THR A 315 15.87 11.84 -16.96
C THR A 315 17.08 12.35 -17.77
N THR A 316 17.32 13.66 -17.78
CA THR A 316 18.39 14.27 -18.61
C THR A 316 19.76 14.33 -17.95
N GLY A 317 19.90 13.81 -16.73
CA GLY A 317 21.20 13.64 -16.05
C GLY A 317 21.60 14.81 -15.16
N ALA A 318 22.36 14.50 -14.15
CA ALA A 318 23.38 15.32 -13.47
C ALA A 318 23.04 16.66 -12.82
N ASP A 319 21.82 17.01 -12.54
CA ASP A 319 21.58 18.19 -11.71
C ASP A 319 21.74 17.81 -10.22
N SER A 320 23.00 17.75 -9.74
CA SER A 320 23.22 17.86 -8.31
C SER A 320 22.81 19.29 -7.92
N LEU A 321 21.76 19.40 -7.14
CA LEU A 321 21.45 20.63 -6.44
C LEU A 321 22.51 20.86 -5.37
N ASP A 322 22.50 22.04 -4.79
CA ASP A 322 23.44 22.43 -3.74
C ASP A 322 23.49 21.44 -2.57
N LEU A 323 24.47 21.66 -1.68
CA LEU A 323 24.55 20.97 -0.40
C LEU A 323 23.52 21.56 0.57
N PHE A 324 22.81 20.71 1.29
CA PHE A 324 21.79 21.13 2.25
C PHE A 324 22.09 20.64 3.67
N SER A 325 21.70 21.46 4.63
CA SER A 325 21.77 21.18 6.06
C SER A 325 20.40 21.36 6.71
N TYR A 326 20.24 20.84 7.92
CA TYR A 326 19.04 21.10 8.73
C TYR A 326 18.82 22.61 8.90
N GLY A 327 17.61 23.06 8.65
CA GLY A 327 17.21 24.47 8.70
C GLY A 327 17.32 25.22 7.37
N ASP A 328 17.98 24.66 6.36
CA ASP A 328 18.10 25.28 5.05
C ASP A 328 16.76 25.34 4.31
N LYS A 329 16.66 26.35 3.43
CA LYS A 329 15.48 26.61 2.62
C LYS A 329 15.74 26.25 1.17
N MET A 330 14.87 25.47 0.58
CA MET A 330 14.85 25.15 -0.85
C MET A 330 13.76 25.99 -1.53
N GLN A 331 14.14 26.77 -2.53
CA GLN A 331 13.20 27.47 -3.41
C GLN A 331 12.82 26.52 -4.55
N ILE A 332 11.56 26.23 -4.71
CA ILE A 332 11.06 25.24 -5.67
C ILE A 332 9.92 25.86 -6.46
N THR A 333 10.02 25.75 -7.79
CA THR A 333 8.93 26.06 -8.69
C THR A 333 8.34 24.74 -9.19
N LEU A 334 7.04 24.60 -9.13
CA LEU A 334 6.29 23.49 -9.72
C LEU A 334 5.40 24.03 -10.86
N ALA A 335 5.54 23.45 -12.02
CA ALA A 335 4.61 23.68 -13.14
C ALA A 335 3.22 23.06 -12.85
N PRO A 336 2.20 23.35 -13.65
CA PRO A 336 0.90 22.66 -13.56
C PRO A 336 1.06 21.14 -13.56
N PHE A 337 0.41 20.47 -12.60
CA PHE A 337 0.41 19.01 -12.42
C PHE A 337 1.80 18.38 -12.31
N GLU A 338 2.84 19.16 -12.05
CA GLU A 338 4.20 18.66 -11.95
C GLU A 338 4.45 17.91 -10.64
N MET A 339 5.26 16.85 -10.73
CA MET A 339 5.90 16.23 -9.58
C MET A 339 7.41 16.37 -9.66
N LYS A 340 8.06 16.57 -8.51
CA LYS A 340 9.52 16.54 -8.36
C LYS A 340 9.90 15.60 -7.24
N ILE A 341 10.96 14.83 -7.45
CA ILE A 341 11.49 13.90 -6.46
C ILE A 341 12.93 14.27 -6.19
N PHE A 342 13.21 14.70 -4.96
CA PHE A 342 14.53 15.04 -4.48
C PHE A 342 15.07 13.93 -3.60
N GLN A 343 16.31 13.52 -3.84
CA GLN A 343 17.03 12.57 -3.01
C GLN A 343 18.23 13.23 -2.35
N PHE A 344 18.36 13.02 -1.05
CA PHE A 344 19.45 13.54 -0.22
C PHE A 344 20.34 12.38 0.23
N GLY A 345 21.64 12.53 0.07
CA GLY A 345 22.62 11.51 0.47
C GLY A 345 23.88 11.54 -0.38
N ASP A 346 24.92 10.86 0.07
CA ASP A 346 26.20 10.77 -0.65
C ASP A 346 26.16 9.76 -1.81
N ARG A 347 25.18 8.87 -1.81
CA ARG A 347 25.02 7.85 -2.84
C ARG A 347 24.10 8.35 -3.94
N ASP A 348 24.63 8.35 -5.14
CA ASP A 348 23.83 8.57 -6.34
C ASP A 348 23.01 7.30 -6.68
N ASN A 349 21.89 7.17 -6.01
CA ASN A 349 20.89 6.11 -6.31
C ASN A 349 19.79 6.64 -7.25
N ARG A 350 20.12 7.65 -8.08
CA ARG A 350 19.16 8.21 -9.02
C ARG A 350 18.62 7.11 -9.94
N CYS A 351 17.38 7.25 -10.29
CA CYS A 351 16.74 6.42 -11.28
C CYS A 351 17.15 6.89 -12.69
N LEU A 352 18.37 6.60 -13.06
CA LEU A 352 18.84 6.89 -14.42
C LEU A 352 18.14 5.98 -15.42
N ALA A 353 17.84 6.51 -16.62
CA ALA A 353 17.46 5.68 -17.74
C ALA A 353 18.57 4.62 -17.98
N PRO A 354 18.25 3.38 -18.32
CA PRO A 354 19.28 2.39 -18.62
C PRO A 354 20.13 2.88 -19.78
N GLU A 355 21.44 2.96 -19.57
CA GLU A 355 22.39 3.42 -20.59
C GLU A 355 22.46 2.50 -21.82
N ASN A 356 21.91 1.27 -21.74
CA ASN A 356 21.90 0.30 -22.81
C ASN A 356 20.59 -0.47 -22.90
N THR A 357 19.93 -0.37 -24.02
CA THR A 357 18.69 -1.09 -24.37
C THR A 357 18.89 -2.59 -24.64
N ASN A 358 20.12 -3.10 -24.60
CA ASN A 358 20.45 -4.47 -24.99
C ASN A 358 20.56 -5.49 -23.84
N ASP A 359 20.42 -5.07 -22.59
CA ASP A 359 20.64 -5.94 -21.42
C ASP A 359 19.42 -6.73 -20.95
N PHE A 360 18.31 -6.74 -21.68
CA PHE A 360 17.15 -7.55 -21.38
C PHE A 360 16.96 -8.67 -22.40
N THR A 361 17.80 -9.69 -22.31
CA THR A 361 17.43 -11.00 -22.84
C THR A 361 16.61 -11.72 -21.75
N LEU A 362 15.29 -11.70 -21.89
CA LEU A 362 14.43 -12.61 -21.12
C LEU A 362 14.67 -14.02 -21.68
N SER A 363 15.51 -14.81 -21.02
CA SER A 363 15.56 -16.25 -21.27
C SER A 363 14.42 -16.90 -20.48
N PHE A 364 13.39 -17.33 -21.17
CA PHE A 364 12.43 -18.27 -20.64
C PHE A 364 13.05 -19.67 -20.76
N THR A 365 13.47 -20.25 -19.66
CA THR A 365 13.76 -21.68 -19.53
C THR A 365 12.59 -22.35 -18.84
#